data_ceef9e333ec14eb002ef6d8d3d52dc95
#
_entry.id   ceef9e333ec14eb002ef6d8d3d52dc95
#
_cell.length_a   1.000
_cell.length_b   1.000
_cell.length_c   1.000
_cell.angle_alpha   90.00
_cell.angle_beta   90.00
_cell.angle_gamma   90.00
#
_symmetry.space_group_name_H-M   'P 1'
#
loop_
_entity.id
_entity.type
_entity.pdbx_description
1 polymer ?
#
loop_
_entity_poly.entity_id
_entity_poly.type
_entity_poly.pdbx_seq_one_letter_code
_entity_poly.pdbx_strand_id
1 'polypeptide(L)'
;MQTRPITTADLRSSVIAVPPLCRKADLSLADEENTKLIRHMEAGGIRTLLYGGNANLYNIAPSEYPKLLEYLATAAAEDTLVVPSVGPLYGTI
;
A
#
# COMPACT_ATOMS: atom_id res chain seq x y z
N MET A 1 6.11 5.14 -6.71
CA MET A 1 5.48 5.87 -5.58
C MET A 1 5.81 7.35 -5.68
N GLN A 2 4.83 8.20 -5.46
CA GLN A 2 5.05 9.65 -5.46
C GLN A 2 6.03 10.05 -4.36
N THR A 3 7.06 10.81 -4.72
CA THR A 3 8.07 11.31 -3.76
C THR A 3 8.10 12.82 -3.66
N ARG A 4 7.43 13.54 -4.58
CA ARG A 4 7.31 14.99 -4.49
C ARG A 4 6.37 15.39 -3.35
N PRO A 5 6.45 16.64 -2.85
CA PRO A 5 5.56 17.09 -1.78
C PRO A 5 4.08 16.90 -2.13
N ILE A 6 3.30 16.51 -1.15
CA ILE A 6 1.86 16.25 -1.31
C ILE A 6 1.12 17.57 -1.17
N THR A 7 0.19 17.81 -2.10
CA THR A 7 -0.67 19.00 -2.07
C THR A 7 -2.14 18.60 -1.91
N THR A 8 -2.98 19.57 -1.60
CA THR A 8 -4.44 19.34 -1.55
C THR A 8 -4.96 18.86 -2.90
N ALA A 9 -4.41 19.35 -4.00
CA ALA A 9 -4.80 18.91 -5.35
C ALA A 9 -4.50 17.42 -5.55
N ASP A 10 -3.39 16.92 -5.03
CA ASP A 10 -3.06 15.50 -5.10
C ASP A 10 -4.13 14.65 -4.42
N LEU A 11 -4.58 15.07 -3.24
CA LEU A 11 -5.61 14.33 -2.49
C LEU A 11 -6.97 14.38 -3.17
N ARG A 12 -7.24 15.43 -3.95
CA ARG A 12 -8.50 15.58 -4.68
C ARG A 12 -8.49 14.90 -6.04
N SER A 13 -7.33 14.49 -6.53
CA SER A 13 -7.19 13.97 -7.89
C SER A 13 -7.87 12.62 -8.11
N SER A 14 -8.14 11.87 -7.04
CA SER A 14 -8.84 10.59 -7.14
C SER A 14 -9.47 10.20 -5.83
N VAL A 15 -10.28 9.15 -5.85
CA VAL A 15 -10.72 8.48 -4.62
C VAL A 15 -9.52 7.81 -3.96
N ILE A 16 -9.62 7.61 -2.65
CA ILE A 16 -8.62 6.86 -1.89
C ILE A 16 -9.06 5.40 -1.88
N ALA A 17 -8.24 4.52 -2.43
CA ALA A 17 -8.50 3.09 -2.37
C ALA A 17 -7.81 2.49 -1.15
N VAL A 18 -8.48 1.52 -0.51
CA VAL A 18 -7.94 0.79 0.63
C VAL A 18 -7.79 -0.68 0.19
N PRO A 19 -6.69 -1.04 -0.49
CA PRO A 19 -6.56 -2.37 -1.05
C PRO A 19 -6.28 -3.42 0.01
N PRO A 20 -6.76 -4.65 -0.20
CA PRO A 20 -6.34 -5.76 0.62
C PRO A 20 -4.88 -6.10 0.33
N LEU A 21 -4.19 -6.67 1.32
CA LEU A 21 -2.82 -7.15 1.14
C LEU A 21 -2.87 -8.66 0.89
N CYS A 22 -2.48 -9.04 -0.33
CA CYS A 22 -2.53 -10.44 -0.73
C CYS A 22 -1.38 -11.24 -0.13
N ARG A 23 -1.68 -12.44 0.35
CA ARG A 23 -0.70 -13.36 0.92
C ARG A 23 -0.77 -14.70 0.21
N LYS A 24 0.37 -15.39 0.16
CA LYS A 24 0.44 -16.76 -0.36
C LYS A 24 -0.12 -17.75 0.65
N ALA A 25 -0.26 -19.00 0.26
CA ALA A 25 -0.76 -20.04 1.14
C ALA A 25 0.11 -20.23 2.39
N ASP A 26 1.41 -19.93 2.31
CA ASP A 26 2.33 -19.98 3.45
C ASP A 26 2.32 -18.69 4.29
N LEU A 27 1.39 -17.78 4.02
CA LEU A 27 1.19 -16.50 4.68
C LEU A 27 2.25 -15.44 4.38
N SER A 28 3.21 -15.71 3.50
CA SER A 28 4.15 -14.69 3.04
C SER A 28 3.44 -13.71 2.10
N LEU A 29 4.00 -12.51 1.93
CA LEU A 29 3.43 -11.51 1.05
C LEU A 29 3.46 -11.98 -0.40
N ALA A 30 2.33 -11.89 -1.09
CA ALA A 30 2.22 -12.26 -2.49
C ALA A 30 2.49 -11.04 -3.37
N ASP A 31 3.76 -10.68 -3.53
CA ASP A 31 4.17 -9.46 -4.24
C ASP A 31 3.62 -9.42 -5.66
N GLU A 32 3.61 -10.54 -6.36
CA GLU A 32 3.09 -10.60 -7.72
C GLU A 32 1.60 -10.25 -7.78
N GLU A 33 0.79 -10.82 -6.90
CA GLU A 33 -0.65 -10.54 -6.84
C GLU A 33 -0.92 -9.12 -6.37
N ASN A 34 -0.17 -8.63 -5.40
CA ASN A 34 -0.27 -7.25 -4.93
C ASN A 34 0.07 -6.27 -6.06
N THR A 35 1.07 -6.58 -6.86
CA THR A 35 1.45 -5.75 -8.02
C THR A 35 0.33 -5.70 -9.05
N LYS A 36 -0.28 -6.83 -9.36
CA LYS A 36 -1.43 -6.88 -10.29
C LYS A 36 -2.56 -6.00 -9.79
N LEU A 37 -2.87 -6.07 -8.50
CA LEU A 37 -3.93 -5.27 -7.90
C LEU A 37 -3.62 -3.78 -8.01
N ILE A 38 -2.39 -3.37 -7.69
CA ILE A 38 -1.96 -1.97 -7.81
C ILE A 38 -2.07 -1.49 -9.25
N ARG A 39 -1.58 -2.26 -10.21
CA ARG A 39 -1.66 -1.90 -11.64
C ARG A 39 -3.09 -1.75 -12.11
N HIS A 40 -3.97 -2.63 -11.65
CA HIS A 40 -5.40 -2.57 -12.00
C HIS A 40 -6.04 -1.28 -11.47
N MET A 41 -5.75 -0.91 -10.23
CA MET A 41 -6.27 0.33 -9.64
C MET A 41 -5.73 1.56 -10.34
N GLU A 42 -4.43 1.59 -10.62
CA GLU A 42 -3.79 2.70 -11.33
C GLU A 42 -4.38 2.87 -12.74
N ALA A 43 -4.63 1.76 -13.43
CA ALA A 43 -5.25 1.78 -14.75
C ALA A 43 -6.67 2.36 -14.71
N GLY A 44 -7.36 2.20 -13.59
CA GLY A 44 -8.69 2.78 -13.36
C GLY A 44 -8.67 4.24 -12.92
N GLY A 45 -7.49 4.87 -12.82
CA GLY A 45 -7.37 6.28 -12.44
C GLY A 45 -7.20 6.54 -10.96
N ILE A 46 -7.02 5.51 -10.15
CA ILE A 46 -6.78 5.67 -8.72
C ILE A 46 -5.34 6.12 -8.48
N ARG A 47 -5.17 7.19 -7.73
CA ARG A 47 -3.88 7.82 -7.48
C ARG A 47 -3.43 7.77 -6.02
N THR A 48 -4.30 7.33 -5.10
CA THR A 48 -3.99 7.26 -3.69
C THR A 48 -4.35 5.88 -3.15
N LEU A 49 -3.38 5.20 -2.58
CA LEU A 49 -3.54 3.86 -1.99
C LEU A 49 -3.28 3.95 -0.49
N LEU A 50 -4.27 3.60 0.31
CA LEU A 50 -4.16 3.57 1.77
C LEU A 50 -4.06 2.12 2.22
N TYR A 51 -2.92 1.74 2.76
CA TYR A 51 -2.71 0.40 3.31
C TYR A 51 -2.93 0.47 4.82
N GLY A 52 -4.11 0.00 5.25
CA GLY A 52 -4.54 0.08 6.64
C GLY A 52 -5.36 -1.12 7.06
N GLY A 53 -6.57 -0.90 7.56
CA GLY A 53 -7.44 -1.95 8.09
C GLY A 53 -7.71 -3.09 7.13
N ASN A 54 -8.04 -2.80 5.87
CA ASN A 54 -8.31 -3.83 4.87
C ASN A 54 -7.08 -4.63 4.47
N ALA A 55 -5.88 -4.08 4.70
CA ALA A 55 -4.63 -4.79 4.48
C ALA A 55 -4.21 -5.60 5.72
N ASN A 56 -4.96 -5.51 6.79
CA ASN A 56 -4.67 -6.17 8.07
C ASN A 56 -3.28 -5.82 8.62
N LEU A 57 -2.88 -4.55 8.51
CA LEU A 57 -1.56 -4.13 8.96
C LEU A 57 -1.35 -4.29 10.46
N TYR A 58 -2.42 -4.30 11.26
CA TYR A 58 -2.29 -4.58 12.69
C TYR A 58 -1.86 -6.01 12.98
N ASN A 59 -1.92 -6.90 12.00
CA ASN A 59 -1.46 -8.29 12.09
C ASN A 59 -0.09 -8.50 11.44
N ILE A 60 0.53 -7.45 10.90
CA ILE A 60 1.82 -7.58 10.24
C ILE A 60 2.94 -7.73 11.28
N ALA A 61 3.89 -8.62 11.02
CA ALA A 61 5.03 -8.80 11.91
C ALA A 61 5.99 -7.60 11.78
N PRO A 62 6.67 -7.21 12.88
CA PRO A 62 7.68 -6.14 12.81
C PRO A 62 8.74 -6.38 11.74
N SER A 63 9.12 -7.64 11.50
CA SER A 63 10.10 -7.99 10.48
C SER A 63 9.57 -7.87 9.06
N GLU A 64 8.26 -7.95 8.86
CA GLU A 64 7.62 -7.81 7.54
C GLU A 64 7.42 -6.36 7.14
N TYR A 65 7.20 -5.47 8.10
CA TYR A 65 6.78 -4.10 7.83
C TYR A 65 7.77 -3.33 6.95
N PRO A 66 9.10 -3.35 7.24
CA PRO A 66 10.06 -2.69 6.35
C PRO A 66 10.07 -3.26 4.94
N LYS A 67 9.90 -4.58 4.80
CA LYS A 67 9.84 -5.23 3.49
C LYS A 67 8.62 -4.77 2.70
N LEU A 68 7.48 -4.62 3.39
CA LEU A 68 6.26 -4.11 2.77
C LEU A 68 6.47 -2.68 2.28
N LEU A 69 7.08 -1.81 3.08
CA LEU A 69 7.34 -0.43 2.69
C LEU A 69 8.24 -0.35 1.46
N GLU A 70 9.31 -1.12 1.42
CA GLU A 70 10.20 -1.20 0.26
C GLU A 70 9.46 -1.69 -0.98
N TYR A 71 8.65 -2.72 -0.83
CA TYR A 71 7.86 -3.25 -1.93
C TYR A 71 6.90 -2.19 -2.49
N LEU A 72 6.14 -1.53 -1.63
CA LEU A 72 5.18 -0.50 -2.06
C LEU A 72 5.88 0.67 -2.75
N ALA A 73 7.05 1.06 -2.25
CA ALA A 73 7.83 2.15 -2.84
C ALA A 73 8.24 1.84 -4.28
N THR A 74 8.50 0.58 -4.60
CA THR A 74 8.91 0.17 -5.95
C THR A 74 7.74 -0.22 -6.85
N ALA A 75 6.66 -0.76 -6.27
CA ALA A 75 5.53 -1.26 -7.04
C ALA A 75 4.61 -0.16 -7.55
N ALA A 76 4.39 0.89 -6.76
CA ALA A 76 3.49 1.98 -7.14
C ALA A 76 4.14 2.91 -8.17
N ALA A 77 3.33 3.40 -9.13
CA ALA A 77 3.81 4.31 -10.17
C ALA A 77 4.27 5.66 -9.57
N GLU A 78 5.03 6.43 -10.36
CA GLU A 78 5.63 7.70 -9.89
C GLU A 78 4.61 8.72 -9.40
N ASP A 79 3.40 8.70 -9.95
CA ASP A 79 2.34 9.63 -9.57
C ASP A 79 1.31 9.01 -8.61
N THR A 80 1.60 7.83 -8.07
CA THR A 80 0.75 7.17 -7.10
C THR A 80 1.23 7.46 -5.68
N LEU A 81 0.34 8.07 -4.88
CA LEU A 81 0.59 8.33 -3.47
C LEU A 81 0.26 7.07 -2.66
N VAL A 82 1.20 6.64 -1.84
CA VAL A 82 1.01 5.48 -0.96
C VAL A 82 1.03 5.95 0.49
N VAL A 83 -0.01 5.59 1.24
CA VAL A 83 -0.17 5.99 2.64
C VAL A 83 -0.29 4.73 3.49
N PRO A 84 0.84 4.17 3.96
CA PRO A 84 0.78 3.02 4.87
C PRO A 84 0.47 3.48 6.28
N SER A 85 -0.39 2.73 6.97
CA SER A 85 -0.76 3.04 8.34
C SER A 85 0.34 2.65 9.31
N VAL A 86 0.48 3.43 10.37
CA VAL A 86 1.37 3.14 11.50
C VAL A 86 0.62 3.30 12.79
N GLY A 87 1.05 2.62 13.82
CA GLY A 87 0.40 2.76 15.12
C GLY A 87 0.96 1.78 16.14
N PRO A 88 0.60 1.95 17.42
CA PRO A 88 1.13 1.08 18.48
C PRO A 88 0.79 -0.39 18.31
N LEU A 89 -0.28 -0.71 17.57
CA LEU A 89 -0.70 -2.10 17.33
C LEU A 89 -0.10 -2.69 16.07
N TYR A 90 0.36 -1.85 15.12
CA TYR A 90 0.87 -2.32 13.85
C TYR A 90 2.32 -2.74 13.97
N GLY A 91 2.60 -3.99 13.63
CA GLY A 91 3.96 -4.50 13.66
C GLY A 91 4.55 -4.70 15.05
N THR A 92 3.71 -4.72 16.08
CA THR A 92 4.18 -4.88 17.47
C THR A 92 3.87 -6.26 18.06
N ILE A 93 3.14 -7.07 17.33
CA ILE A 93 2.69 -8.39 17.81
C ILE A 93 3.33 -9.49 17.01
#